data_5a6105585dab16478d172f97e2cc0148
#
_entry.id   5a6105585dab16478d172f97e2cc0148
#
_cell.length_a   1.000
_cell.length_b   1.000
_cell.length_c   1.000
_cell.angle_alpha   90.00
_cell.angle_beta   90.00
_cell.angle_gamma   90.00
#
_symmetry.space_group_name_H-M   'P 1'
#
loop_
_entity.id
_entity.type
_entity.pdbx_description
1 polymer ?
#
loop_
_entity_poly.entity_id
_entity_poly.type
_entity_poly.pdbx_seq_one_letter_code
_entity_poly.pdbx_strand_id
1 'polypeptide(L)'
;MGVSFSEDRITFRGDLTTGEIKQIVRSGGIDTLQTDTLPLDIHTLKRLNEEYFAKFPDTELRIYTYEICDLSPLKVMDKVRKLSVETSSGISNIEAVYSLSLPALSSLCIEAPKIEDKDFLVKIPAYLETLDLDIAAKSFDLKDLTRFTELKILGLHKCKKNIETILELKQLQSLKLHGITSDSYSFVNELPKLQNLAISGGNTEDLSELYGNQTITGLYLFHLPKMNNLDILANLPNLKVAEVGQLANVSKLPDLSKSKLQHLCFENMKNLLDFKPLQFAPQLKSVAETVCPVALTADSVLPVMLNTEIEQCAFFTSSSKKNKEIEEMANKYNKKCETNVHIVRSIIFPDGRM
;
A
#
# COMPACT_ATOMS: atom_id res chain seq x y z
N MET A 1 9.79 5.03 -29.95
CA MET A 1 10.49 3.97 -29.22
C MET A 1 9.44 3.19 -28.44
N GLY A 2 9.41 1.87 -28.60
CA GLY A 2 8.45 0.99 -27.90
C GLY A 2 8.82 0.72 -26.44
N VAL A 3 9.99 1.16 -25.95
CA VAL A 3 10.46 0.89 -24.59
C VAL A 3 11.02 2.15 -23.95
N SER A 4 10.66 2.38 -22.67
CA SER A 4 11.23 3.44 -21.82
C SER A 4 11.68 2.84 -20.48
N PHE A 5 12.74 3.40 -19.90
CA PHE A 5 13.40 2.91 -18.69
C PHE A 5 13.36 3.98 -17.59
N SER A 6 13.00 3.57 -16.38
CA SER A 6 13.19 4.32 -15.14
C SER A 6 13.95 3.46 -14.13
N GLU A 7 14.21 3.96 -12.95
CA GLU A 7 15.02 3.27 -11.93
C GLU A 7 14.41 1.93 -11.50
N ASP A 8 13.09 1.88 -11.31
CA ASP A 8 12.32 0.75 -10.79
C ASP A 8 11.41 0.08 -11.82
N ARG A 9 11.28 0.68 -13.04
CA ARG A 9 10.27 0.27 -14.01
C ARG A 9 10.76 0.36 -15.45
N ILE A 10 10.36 -0.61 -16.25
CA ILE A 10 10.41 -0.55 -17.71
C ILE A 10 8.99 -0.51 -18.25
N THR A 11 8.68 0.46 -19.09
CA THR A 11 7.40 0.51 -19.82
C THR A 11 7.62 0.14 -21.28
N PHE A 12 6.80 -0.79 -21.79
CA PHE A 12 6.83 -1.20 -23.20
C PHE A 12 5.48 -0.98 -23.87
N ARG A 13 5.48 -0.79 -25.19
CA ARG A 13 4.29 -0.49 -25.99
C ARG A 13 4.28 -1.25 -27.29
N GLY A 14 3.15 -1.91 -27.55
CA GLY A 14 2.88 -2.61 -28.79
C GLY A 14 3.77 -3.81 -29.06
N ASP A 15 4.02 -4.08 -30.33
CA ASP A 15 4.89 -5.16 -30.82
C ASP A 15 6.36 -4.76 -30.66
N LEU A 16 7.09 -5.52 -29.84
CA LEU A 16 8.51 -5.26 -29.57
C LEU A 16 9.42 -5.96 -30.57
N THR A 17 10.35 -5.20 -31.12
CA THR A 17 11.42 -5.73 -31.93
C THR A 17 12.37 -6.64 -31.15
N THR A 18 13.12 -7.49 -31.84
CA THR A 18 14.18 -8.33 -31.22
C THR A 18 15.21 -7.49 -30.46
N GLY A 19 15.53 -6.29 -30.97
CA GLY A 19 16.47 -5.38 -30.33
C GLY A 19 15.97 -4.86 -28.99
N GLU A 20 14.70 -4.45 -28.92
CA GLU A 20 14.06 -3.94 -27.73
C GLU A 20 13.92 -5.02 -26.64
N ILE A 21 13.50 -6.25 -26.99
CA ILE A 21 13.47 -7.35 -26.03
C ILE A 21 14.87 -7.66 -25.49
N LYS A 22 15.91 -7.70 -26.34
CA LYS A 22 17.29 -7.87 -25.87
C LYS A 22 17.73 -6.74 -24.94
N GLN A 23 17.28 -5.51 -25.17
CA GLN A 23 17.56 -4.37 -24.30
C GLN A 23 16.89 -4.54 -22.94
N ILE A 24 15.61 -4.96 -22.88
CA ILE A 24 14.89 -5.28 -21.64
C ILE A 24 15.63 -6.40 -20.88
N VAL A 25 16.02 -7.48 -21.55
CA VAL A 25 16.75 -8.59 -20.90
C VAL A 25 18.11 -8.15 -20.34
N ARG A 26 18.81 -7.23 -21.01
CA ARG A 26 20.12 -6.72 -20.55
C ARG A 26 20.03 -5.78 -19.37
N SER A 27 18.89 -5.11 -19.15
CA SER A 27 18.70 -4.24 -17.97
C SER A 27 18.69 -5.03 -16.65
N GLY A 28 18.52 -6.35 -16.70
CA GLY A 28 18.43 -7.19 -15.51
C GLY A 28 17.02 -7.25 -14.93
N GLY A 29 16.90 -7.81 -13.72
CA GLY A 29 15.65 -7.83 -12.97
C GLY A 29 15.33 -6.43 -12.44
N ILE A 30 14.11 -6.00 -12.65
CA ILE A 30 13.54 -4.73 -12.16
C ILE A 30 12.26 -5.02 -11.40
N ASP A 31 11.74 -4.05 -10.67
CA ASP A 31 10.52 -4.25 -9.89
C ASP A 31 9.30 -4.47 -10.80
N THR A 32 9.14 -3.63 -11.83
CA THR A 32 7.95 -3.66 -12.69
C THR A 32 8.27 -3.57 -14.18
N LEU A 33 7.75 -4.50 -14.96
CA LEU A 33 7.65 -4.43 -16.43
C LEU A 33 6.20 -4.08 -16.80
N GLN A 34 5.95 -2.87 -17.28
CA GLN A 34 4.62 -2.33 -17.51
C GLN A 34 4.27 -2.18 -18.98
N THR A 35 3.01 -2.40 -19.33
CA THR A 35 2.41 -1.93 -20.59
C THR A 35 1.12 -1.16 -20.35
N ASP A 36 0.90 -0.11 -21.15
CA ASP A 36 -0.31 0.71 -21.20
C ASP A 36 -1.02 0.63 -22.56
N THR A 37 -0.58 -0.30 -23.42
CA THR A 37 -1.05 -0.43 -24.81
C THR A 37 -1.92 -1.67 -24.98
N LEU A 38 -3.05 -1.50 -25.65
CA LEU A 38 -3.97 -2.55 -26.07
C LEU A 38 -4.13 -2.54 -27.61
N PRO A 39 -4.45 -3.69 -28.22
CA PRO A 39 -4.50 -5.02 -27.60
C PRO A 39 -3.12 -5.51 -27.17
N LEU A 40 -3.07 -6.41 -26.19
CA LEU A 40 -1.81 -7.05 -25.78
C LEU A 40 -1.27 -7.91 -26.94
N ASP A 41 -0.03 -7.66 -27.33
CA ASP A 41 0.60 -8.44 -28.40
C ASP A 41 1.10 -9.80 -27.90
N ILE A 42 0.53 -10.88 -28.40
CA ILE A 42 0.82 -12.24 -27.95
C ILE A 42 2.25 -12.68 -28.27
N HIS A 43 2.84 -12.18 -29.38
CA HIS A 43 4.20 -12.54 -29.78
C HIS A 43 5.21 -11.88 -28.87
N THR A 44 5.00 -10.61 -28.54
CA THR A 44 5.80 -9.87 -27.55
C THR A 44 5.72 -10.56 -26.18
N LEU A 45 4.50 -10.88 -25.69
CA LEU A 45 4.32 -11.54 -24.41
C LEU A 45 5.00 -12.90 -24.36
N LYS A 46 4.87 -13.73 -25.37
CA LYS A 46 5.54 -15.03 -25.45
C LYS A 46 7.06 -14.88 -25.36
N ARG A 47 7.63 -13.95 -26.07
CA ARG A 47 9.08 -13.69 -26.03
C ARG A 47 9.53 -13.14 -24.69
N LEU A 48 8.78 -12.23 -24.07
CA LEU A 48 9.05 -11.75 -22.72
C LEU A 48 8.97 -12.88 -21.71
N ASN A 49 8.01 -13.78 -21.84
CA ASN A 49 7.91 -14.97 -20.98
C ASN A 49 9.14 -15.86 -21.06
N GLU A 50 9.61 -16.18 -22.29
CA GLU A 50 10.73 -17.09 -22.54
C GLU A 50 12.11 -16.43 -22.28
N GLU A 51 12.28 -15.16 -22.66
CA GLU A 51 13.58 -14.50 -22.66
C GLU A 51 13.83 -13.68 -21.38
N TYR A 52 12.76 -13.11 -20.77
CA TYR A 52 12.84 -12.22 -19.60
C TYR A 52 12.33 -12.90 -18.31
N PHE A 53 11.05 -13.26 -18.22
CA PHE A 53 10.45 -13.80 -16.99
C PHE A 53 11.03 -15.16 -16.57
N ALA A 54 11.55 -15.95 -17.52
CA ALA A 54 12.31 -17.17 -17.20
C ALA A 54 13.58 -16.88 -16.39
N LYS A 55 14.16 -15.67 -16.49
CA LYS A 55 15.39 -15.24 -15.78
C LYS A 55 15.09 -14.38 -14.57
N PHE A 56 14.05 -13.57 -14.65
CA PHE A 56 13.66 -12.59 -13.64
C PHE A 56 12.19 -12.80 -13.21
N PRO A 57 11.88 -13.94 -12.58
CA PRO A 57 10.50 -14.33 -12.27
C PRO A 57 9.86 -13.44 -11.20
N ASP A 58 10.65 -12.69 -10.43
CA ASP A 58 10.16 -11.81 -9.38
C ASP A 58 9.78 -10.40 -9.86
N THR A 59 10.06 -10.08 -11.15
CA THR A 59 9.55 -8.86 -11.78
C THR A 59 8.03 -8.95 -11.93
N GLU A 60 7.33 -7.89 -11.57
CA GLU A 60 5.89 -7.78 -11.80
C GLU A 60 5.59 -7.45 -13.26
N LEU A 61 4.66 -8.20 -13.88
CA LEU A 61 4.00 -7.76 -15.11
C LEU A 61 2.81 -6.87 -14.74
N ARG A 62 2.86 -5.60 -15.11
CA ARG A 62 1.78 -4.63 -14.86
C ARG A 62 1.13 -4.22 -16.18
N ILE A 63 -0.19 -4.37 -16.25
CA ILE A 63 -1.04 -3.90 -17.34
C ILE A 63 -1.88 -2.76 -16.79
N TYR A 64 -1.66 -1.55 -17.31
CA TYR A 64 -2.38 -0.34 -16.89
C TYR A 64 -3.09 0.29 -18.07
N THR A 65 -4.41 0.37 -18.05
CA THR A 65 -5.20 0.88 -19.16
C THR A 65 -6.50 1.54 -18.72
N TYR A 66 -7.03 2.43 -19.53
CA TYR A 66 -8.36 3.00 -19.37
C TYR A 66 -9.44 2.29 -20.20
N GLU A 67 -9.05 1.30 -21.01
CA GLU A 67 -9.91 0.55 -21.90
C GLU A 67 -10.27 -0.82 -21.31
N ILE A 68 -11.22 -1.53 -21.97
CA ILE A 68 -11.50 -2.94 -21.63
C ILE A 68 -10.26 -3.76 -21.95
N CYS A 69 -9.71 -4.41 -20.93
CA CYS A 69 -8.51 -5.22 -21.04
C CYS A 69 -8.87 -6.67 -21.36
N ASP A 70 -8.53 -7.14 -22.58
CA ASP A 70 -8.58 -8.54 -22.94
C ASP A 70 -7.36 -9.30 -22.42
N LEU A 71 -7.56 -10.21 -21.47
CA LEU A 71 -6.49 -10.99 -20.87
C LEU A 71 -6.14 -12.27 -21.64
N SER A 72 -6.86 -12.62 -22.71
CA SER A 72 -6.61 -13.87 -23.45
C SER A 72 -5.15 -14.08 -23.88
N PRO A 73 -4.36 -13.03 -24.25
CA PRO A 73 -2.95 -13.20 -24.59
C PRO A 73 -2.06 -13.64 -23.42
N LEU A 74 -2.48 -13.46 -22.16
CA LEU A 74 -1.70 -13.87 -20.99
C LEU A 74 -1.54 -15.39 -20.86
N LYS A 75 -2.32 -16.19 -21.59
CA LYS A 75 -2.20 -17.68 -21.61
C LYS A 75 -0.82 -18.21 -22.02
N VAL A 76 0.02 -17.36 -22.61
CA VAL A 76 1.41 -17.72 -22.98
C VAL A 76 2.43 -17.37 -21.88
N MET A 77 2.00 -16.83 -20.74
CA MET A 77 2.84 -16.25 -19.70
C MET A 77 3.04 -17.19 -18.49
N ASP A 78 3.40 -18.45 -18.73
CA ASP A 78 3.50 -19.49 -17.70
C ASP A 78 4.64 -19.29 -16.67
N LYS A 79 5.56 -18.34 -16.90
CA LYS A 79 6.67 -17.99 -16.00
C LYS A 79 6.37 -16.77 -15.12
N VAL A 80 5.29 -16.03 -15.39
CA VAL A 80 4.92 -14.85 -14.60
C VAL A 80 4.48 -15.26 -13.20
N ARG A 81 5.10 -14.67 -12.18
CA ARG A 81 4.79 -14.90 -10.77
C ARG A 81 4.01 -13.76 -10.15
N LYS A 82 4.17 -12.53 -10.65
CA LYS A 82 3.50 -11.34 -10.16
C LYS A 82 2.78 -10.64 -11.30
N LEU A 83 1.48 -10.48 -11.18
CA LEU A 83 0.63 -9.84 -12.17
C LEU A 83 -0.22 -8.75 -11.53
N SER A 84 -0.21 -7.57 -12.14
CA SER A 84 -1.15 -6.49 -11.87
C SER A 84 -1.93 -6.14 -13.13
N VAL A 85 -3.25 -6.07 -13.01
CA VAL A 85 -4.16 -5.60 -14.06
C VAL A 85 -4.99 -4.47 -13.52
N GLU A 86 -4.80 -3.27 -14.05
CA GLU A 86 -5.46 -2.05 -13.62
C GLU A 86 -6.22 -1.44 -14.79
N THR A 87 -7.54 -1.39 -14.69
CA THR A 87 -8.42 -0.84 -15.73
C THR A 87 -9.65 -0.15 -15.17
N SER A 88 -9.99 1.02 -15.72
CA SER A 88 -11.23 1.72 -15.35
C SER A 88 -12.48 1.24 -16.12
N SER A 89 -12.31 0.48 -17.23
CA SER A 89 -13.42 0.08 -18.12
C SER A 89 -13.85 -1.37 -17.95
N GLY A 90 -12.96 -2.26 -17.47
CA GLY A 90 -13.29 -3.67 -17.22
C GLY A 90 -12.33 -4.66 -17.85
N ILE A 91 -12.56 -5.93 -17.54
CA ILE A 91 -11.73 -7.05 -17.97
C ILE A 91 -12.60 -8.02 -18.77
N SER A 92 -12.07 -8.52 -19.89
CA SER A 92 -12.60 -9.68 -20.62
C SER A 92 -11.62 -10.85 -20.57
N ASN A 93 -12.14 -12.08 -20.74
CA ASN A 93 -11.35 -13.31 -20.70
C ASN A 93 -10.54 -13.47 -19.39
N ILE A 94 -11.19 -13.19 -18.26
CA ILE A 94 -10.58 -13.26 -16.90
C ILE A 94 -10.03 -14.66 -16.59
N GLU A 95 -10.50 -15.71 -17.25
CA GLU A 95 -10.00 -17.08 -17.11
C GLU A 95 -8.51 -17.23 -17.47
N ALA A 96 -7.92 -16.23 -18.12
CA ALA A 96 -6.49 -16.20 -18.39
C ALA A 96 -5.63 -16.12 -17.10
N VAL A 97 -6.19 -15.66 -15.98
CA VAL A 97 -5.50 -15.62 -14.68
C VAL A 97 -5.84 -16.83 -13.77
N TYR A 98 -6.59 -17.81 -14.26
CA TYR A 98 -6.89 -19.00 -13.48
C TYR A 98 -5.69 -19.94 -13.35
N SER A 99 -5.72 -20.84 -12.38
CA SER A 99 -4.63 -21.73 -12.01
C SER A 99 -4.01 -22.51 -13.17
N LEU A 100 -4.84 -22.93 -14.15
CA LEU A 100 -4.38 -23.68 -15.33
C LEU A 100 -3.64 -22.80 -16.34
N SER A 101 -3.95 -21.50 -16.38
CA SER A 101 -3.37 -20.57 -17.35
C SER A 101 -2.06 -19.96 -16.86
N LEU A 102 -1.97 -19.62 -15.57
CA LEU A 102 -0.79 -19.01 -14.94
C LEU A 102 -0.31 -19.85 -13.74
N PRO A 103 0.33 -21.01 -13.98
CA PRO A 103 0.65 -21.97 -12.91
C PRO A 103 1.77 -21.49 -11.96
N ALA A 104 2.53 -20.45 -12.32
CA ALA A 104 3.58 -19.91 -11.47
C ALA A 104 3.13 -18.70 -10.62
N LEU A 105 1.88 -18.23 -10.81
CA LEU A 105 1.38 -16.98 -10.21
C LEU A 105 1.32 -17.08 -8.68
N SER A 106 2.04 -16.21 -7.99
CA SER A 106 2.06 -16.10 -6.51
C SER A 106 1.53 -14.75 -6.01
N SER A 107 1.46 -13.74 -6.87
CA SER A 107 0.92 -12.41 -6.56
C SER A 107 -0.03 -11.96 -7.64
N LEU A 108 -1.25 -11.61 -7.26
CA LEU A 108 -2.29 -11.11 -8.15
C LEU A 108 -2.89 -9.82 -7.60
N CYS A 109 -2.83 -8.76 -8.39
CA CYS A 109 -3.54 -7.51 -8.17
C CYS A 109 -4.52 -7.27 -9.31
N ILE A 110 -5.76 -6.97 -8.96
CA ILE A 110 -6.79 -6.59 -9.93
C ILE A 110 -7.49 -5.32 -9.45
N GLU A 111 -7.36 -4.26 -10.24
CA GLU A 111 -8.14 -3.04 -10.14
C GLU A 111 -9.08 -2.99 -11.35
N ALA A 112 -10.37 -3.18 -11.11
CA ALA A 112 -11.38 -3.17 -12.15
C ALA A 112 -12.77 -2.78 -11.59
N PRO A 113 -13.68 -2.23 -12.41
CA PRO A 113 -15.03 -1.90 -11.96
C PRO A 113 -15.82 -3.10 -11.40
N LYS A 114 -15.59 -4.28 -11.97
CA LYS A 114 -16.21 -5.54 -11.53
C LYS A 114 -15.46 -6.75 -12.08
N ILE A 115 -15.62 -7.87 -11.38
CA ILE A 115 -15.37 -9.23 -11.91
C ILE A 115 -16.71 -9.91 -12.01
N GLU A 116 -17.07 -10.37 -13.21
CA GLU A 116 -18.38 -10.97 -13.46
C GLU A 116 -18.44 -12.45 -13.02
N ASP A 117 -17.31 -13.14 -13.06
CA ASP A 117 -17.23 -14.54 -12.64
C ASP A 117 -17.38 -14.67 -11.13
N LYS A 118 -18.51 -15.22 -10.68
CA LYS A 118 -18.83 -15.42 -9.27
C LYS A 118 -17.93 -16.45 -8.58
N ASP A 119 -17.33 -17.34 -9.37
CA ASP A 119 -16.42 -18.39 -8.88
C ASP A 119 -14.95 -17.98 -9.03
N PHE A 120 -14.66 -16.70 -9.27
CA PHE A 120 -13.31 -16.18 -9.50
C PHE A 120 -12.33 -16.66 -8.42
N LEU A 121 -12.66 -16.45 -7.14
CA LEU A 121 -11.78 -16.85 -6.01
C LEU A 121 -11.55 -18.37 -5.96
N VAL A 122 -12.48 -19.19 -6.46
CA VAL A 122 -12.32 -20.65 -6.53
C VAL A 122 -11.36 -21.06 -7.63
N LYS A 123 -11.27 -20.29 -8.71
CA LYS A 123 -10.54 -20.64 -9.94
C LYS A 123 -9.10 -20.11 -9.98
N ILE A 124 -8.81 -19.02 -9.28
CA ILE A 124 -7.42 -18.52 -9.18
C ILE A 124 -6.56 -19.42 -8.29
N PRO A 125 -5.20 -19.36 -8.37
CA PRO A 125 -4.31 -20.22 -7.61
C PRO A 125 -4.51 -20.07 -6.09
N ALA A 126 -4.75 -21.18 -5.38
CA ALA A 126 -4.95 -21.18 -3.93
C ALA A 126 -3.66 -20.90 -3.14
N TYR A 127 -2.50 -21.07 -3.78
CA TYR A 127 -1.18 -20.82 -3.18
C TYR A 127 -0.67 -19.38 -3.36
N LEU A 128 -1.56 -18.44 -3.72
CA LEU A 128 -1.19 -17.01 -3.77
C LEU A 128 -0.67 -16.54 -2.41
N GLU A 129 0.44 -15.82 -2.44
CA GLU A 129 1.01 -15.12 -1.28
C GLU A 129 0.49 -13.69 -1.17
N THR A 130 0.11 -13.08 -2.30
CA THR A 130 -0.47 -11.74 -2.36
C THR A 130 -1.73 -11.75 -3.21
N LEU A 131 -2.80 -11.18 -2.68
CA LEU A 131 -4.05 -10.93 -3.39
C LEU A 131 -4.53 -9.51 -3.07
N ASP A 132 -4.62 -8.67 -4.10
CA ASP A 132 -5.13 -7.30 -3.96
C ASP A 132 -6.30 -7.11 -4.93
N LEU A 133 -7.48 -6.80 -4.39
CA LEU A 133 -8.73 -6.71 -5.13
C LEU A 133 -9.36 -5.32 -4.95
N ASP A 134 -9.06 -4.41 -5.86
CA ASP A 134 -9.79 -3.15 -6.01
C ASP A 134 -10.95 -3.35 -6.99
N ILE A 135 -12.03 -3.92 -6.48
CA ILE A 135 -13.24 -4.19 -7.25
C ILE A 135 -14.36 -3.31 -6.71
N ALA A 136 -14.86 -2.39 -7.52
CA ALA A 136 -15.92 -1.47 -7.10
C ALA A 136 -17.28 -2.16 -6.79
N ALA A 137 -17.38 -3.47 -6.93
CA ALA A 137 -18.57 -4.27 -6.72
C ALA A 137 -18.76 -4.69 -5.26
N LYS A 138 -19.54 -3.95 -4.48
CA LYS A 138 -19.88 -4.26 -3.07
C LYS A 138 -20.49 -5.66 -2.87
N SER A 139 -21.02 -6.26 -3.91
CA SER A 139 -21.63 -7.61 -3.88
C SER A 139 -20.62 -8.75 -4.07
N PHE A 140 -19.36 -8.44 -4.33
CA PHE A 140 -18.30 -9.45 -4.46
C PHE A 140 -18.18 -10.26 -3.17
N ASP A 141 -18.25 -11.60 -3.32
CA ASP A 141 -18.37 -12.52 -2.19
C ASP A 141 -17.00 -13.07 -1.79
N LEU A 142 -16.59 -12.82 -0.55
CA LEU A 142 -15.30 -13.22 0.00
C LEU A 142 -15.31 -14.62 0.64
N LYS A 143 -16.44 -15.35 0.59
CA LYS A 143 -16.62 -16.67 1.27
C LYS A 143 -15.49 -17.68 0.94
N ASP A 144 -14.95 -17.63 -0.26
CA ASP A 144 -13.93 -18.56 -0.74
C ASP A 144 -12.49 -18.09 -0.42
N LEU A 145 -12.29 -16.98 0.33
CA LEU A 145 -10.96 -16.57 0.81
C LEU A 145 -10.29 -17.62 1.70
N THR A 146 -11.08 -18.44 2.39
CA THR A 146 -10.59 -19.49 3.30
C THR A 146 -9.62 -20.49 2.63
N ARG A 147 -9.66 -20.60 1.30
CA ARG A 147 -8.78 -21.49 0.55
C ARG A 147 -7.33 -20.98 0.38
N PHE A 148 -7.07 -19.69 0.66
CA PHE A 148 -5.73 -19.09 0.48
C PHE A 148 -4.90 -19.19 1.76
N THR A 149 -4.55 -20.41 2.16
CA THR A 149 -3.85 -20.68 3.43
C THR A 149 -2.44 -20.11 3.50
N GLU A 150 -1.80 -19.83 2.35
CA GLU A 150 -0.45 -19.27 2.25
C GLU A 150 -0.45 -17.74 2.09
N LEU A 151 -1.63 -17.07 2.11
CA LEU A 151 -1.74 -15.65 1.84
C LEU A 151 -1.09 -14.83 2.95
N LYS A 152 -0.16 -13.96 2.55
CA LYS A 152 0.60 -13.06 3.43
C LYS A 152 0.12 -11.62 3.31
N ILE A 153 -0.34 -11.21 2.13
CA ILE A 153 -0.81 -9.84 1.87
C ILE A 153 -2.19 -9.91 1.24
N LEU A 154 -3.15 -9.22 1.86
CA LEU A 154 -4.51 -9.07 1.36
C LEU A 154 -4.88 -7.60 1.27
N GLY A 155 -5.24 -7.13 0.08
CA GLY A 155 -5.88 -5.85 -0.17
C GLY A 155 -7.33 -6.03 -0.61
N LEU A 156 -8.24 -5.31 0.02
CA LEU A 156 -9.67 -5.29 -0.31
C LEU A 156 -10.18 -3.87 -0.44
N HIS A 157 -10.82 -3.57 -1.56
CA HIS A 157 -11.43 -2.28 -1.83
C HIS A 157 -12.94 -2.43 -1.96
N LYS A 158 -13.70 -1.83 -1.03
CA LYS A 158 -15.18 -1.83 -0.95
C LYS A 158 -15.85 -3.20 -0.85
N CYS A 159 -15.13 -4.30 -0.98
CA CYS A 159 -15.64 -5.67 -0.87
C CYS A 159 -15.73 -6.06 0.61
N LYS A 160 -16.93 -6.26 1.14
CA LYS A 160 -17.12 -6.63 2.57
C LYS A 160 -18.06 -7.82 2.82
N LYS A 161 -18.66 -8.38 1.77
CA LYS A 161 -19.57 -9.52 1.95
C LYS A 161 -18.77 -10.75 2.38
N ASN A 162 -19.10 -11.30 3.54
CA ASN A 162 -18.39 -12.40 4.21
C ASN A 162 -16.93 -12.05 4.57
N ILE A 163 -16.69 -10.80 5.02
CA ILE A 163 -15.35 -10.33 5.40
C ILE A 163 -14.76 -11.11 6.58
N GLU A 164 -15.58 -11.72 7.41
CA GLU A 164 -15.19 -12.59 8.52
C GLU A 164 -14.35 -13.79 8.08
N THR A 165 -14.40 -14.18 6.82
CA THR A 165 -13.54 -15.25 6.27
C THR A 165 -12.05 -14.92 6.33
N ILE A 166 -11.67 -13.64 6.51
CA ILE A 166 -10.28 -13.22 6.75
C ILE A 166 -9.70 -13.92 7.99
N LEU A 167 -10.53 -14.26 8.97
CA LEU A 167 -10.11 -14.97 10.20
C LEU A 167 -9.39 -16.30 9.93
N GLU A 168 -9.65 -16.94 8.79
CA GLU A 168 -9.01 -18.19 8.41
C GLU A 168 -7.61 -18.01 7.81
N LEU A 169 -7.23 -16.77 7.48
CA LEU A 169 -5.96 -16.45 6.83
C LEU A 169 -4.83 -16.32 7.88
N LYS A 170 -4.44 -17.43 8.50
CA LYS A 170 -3.49 -17.45 9.64
C LYS A 170 -2.03 -17.08 9.28
N GLN A 171 -1.70 -17.00 7.98
CA GLN A 171 -0.39 -16.55 7.51
C GLN A 171 -0.35 -15.04 7.19
N LEU A 172 -1.50 -14.33 7.29
CA LEU A 172 -1.63 -12.94 6.89
C LEU A 172 -0.71 -12.03 7.71
N GLN A 173 0.13 -11.25 7.04
CA GLN A 173 1.09 -10.31 7.60
C GLN A 173 0.72 -8.85 7.32
N SER A 174 0.03 -8.60 6.21
CA SER A 174 -0.43 -7.26 5.82
C SER A 174 -1.88 -7.31 5.37
N LEU A 175 -2.71 -6.44 5.94
CA LEU A 175 -4.13 -6.29 5.60
C LEU A 175 -4.42 -4.85 5.23
N LYS A 176 -4.91 -4.64 4.01
CA LYS A 176 -5.32 -3.33 3.48
C LYS A 176 -6.84 -3.33 3.28
N LEU A 177 -7.54 -2.43 3.94
CA LEU A 177 -9.00 -2.25 3.87
C LEU A 177 -9.31 -0.84 3.37
N HIS A 178 -9.66 -0.72 2.08
CA HIS A 178 -10.00 0.57 1.49
C HIS A 178 -11.49 0.70 1.23
N GLY A 179 -12.10 1.81 1.68
CA GLY A 179 -13.52 2.09 1.48
C GLY A 179 -14.45 1.10 2.18
N ILE A 180 -13.95 0.35 3.15
CA ILE A 180 -14.70 -0.63 3.94
C ILE A 180 -14.99 -0.03 5.31
N THR A 181 -16.28 0.04 5.64
CA THR A 181 -16.74 0.34 7.00
C THR A 181 -17.12 -0.99 7.65
N SER A 182 -16.41 -1.38 8.67
CA SER A 182 -16.74 -2.51 9.53
C SER A 182 -17.45 -2.02 10.79
N ASP A 183 -18.40 -2.80 11.29
CA ASP A 183 -19.06 -2.53 12.57
C ASP A 183 -18.11 -2.82 13.75
N SER A 184 -17.10 -3.67 13.54
CA SER A 184 -16.05 -4.01 14.49
C SER A 184 -14.76 -4.38 13.73
N TYR A 185 -13.62 -4.00 14.29
CA TYR A 185 -12.30 -4.41 13.84
C TYR A 185 -11.64 -5.45 14.77
N SER A 186 -12.40 -5.96 15.77
CA SER A 186 -11.87 -6.94 16.73
C SER A 186 -11.31 -8.21 16.11
N PHE A 187 -11.80 -8.59 14.90
CA PHE A 187 -11.30 -9.73 14.13
C PHE A 187 -9.79 -9.61 13.84
N VAL A 188 -9.24 -8.41 13.79
CA VAL A 188 -7.80 -8.18 13.58
C VAL A 188 -6.97 -8.82 14.70
N ASN A 189 -7.50 -8.87 15.93
CA ASN A 189 -6.81 -9.47 17.09
C ASN A 189 -6.66 -10.99 16.96
N GLU A 190 -7.45 -11.63 16.09
CA GLU A 190 -7.43 -13.08 15.85
C GLU A 190 -6.43 -13.49 14.74
N LEU A 191 -5.71 -12.51 14.15
CA LEU A 191 -4.73 -12.73 13.09
C LEU A 191 -3.31 -12.77 13.69
N PRO A 192 -2.76 -13.97 13.95
CA PRO A 192 -1.58 -14.12 14.82
C PRO A 192 -0.27 -13.59 14.21
N LYS A 193 -0.24 -13.39 12.90
CA LYS A 193 0.96 -12.92 12.18
C LYS A 193 0.79 -11.52 11.57
N LEU A 194 -0.35 -10.86 11.79
CA LEU A 194 -0.62 -9.56 11.18
C LEU A 194 0.29 -8.49 11.79
N GLN A 195 1.13 -7.91 10.97
CA GLN A 195 2.08 -6.86 11.35
C GLN A 195 1.67 -5.49 10.80
N ASN A 196 1.11 -5.44 9.61
CA ASN A 196 0.74 -4.20 8.96
C ASN A 196 -0.77 -4.11 8.75
N LEU A 197 -1.37 -3.05 9.26
CA LEU A 197 -2.79 -2.76 9.08
C LEU A 197 -2.96 -1.41 8.40
N ALA A 198 -3.62 -1.40 7.25
CA ALA A 198 -3.99 -0.19 6.54
C ALA A 198 -5.52 -0.08 6.47
N ILE A 199 -6.07 1.01 6.98
CA ILE A 199 -7.48 1.36 6.89
C ILE A 199 -7.59 2.72 6.21
N SER A 200 -8.25 2.76 5.06
CA SER A 200 -8.42 4.01 4.32
C SER A 200 -9.82 4.11 3.72
N GLY A 201 -10.35 5.35 3.69
CA GLY A 201 -11.73 5.57 3.28
C GLY A 201 -12.75 4.92 4.22
N GLY A 202 -14.02 5.18 4.01
CA GLY A 202 -15.07 4.64 4.88
C GLY A 202 -15.36 5.51 6.11
N ASN A 203 -16.14 4.98 7.04
CA ASN A 203 -16.71 5.73 8.18
C ASN A 203 -16.23 5.19 9.53
N THR A 204 -14.99 4.72 9.63
CA THR A 204 -14.39 4.28 10.90
C THR A 204 -14.32 5.46 11.87
N GLU A 205 -14.88 5.29 13.08
CA GLU A 205 -14.91 6.32 14.12
C GLU A 205 -13.87 6.05 15.20
N ASP A 206 -13.68 4.76 15.54
CA ASP A 206 -12.86 4.30 16.65
C ASP A 206 -12.15 2.99 16.31
N LEU A 207 -11.00 2.78 16.91
CA LEU A 207 -10.18 1.56 16.81
C LEU A 207 -9.78 1.05 18.20
N SER A 208 -10.52 1.43 19.25
CA SER A 208 -10.21 1.03 20.64
C SER A 208 -10.26 -0.49 20.85
N GLU A 209 -11.02 -1.22 20.03
CA GLU A 209 -11.03 -2.69 20.02
C GLU A 209 -9.66 -3.33 19.73
N LEU A 210 -8.73 -2.57 19.14
CA LEU A 210 -7.37 -3.01 18.83
C LEU A 210 -6.36 -2.66 19.94
N TYR A 211 -6.79 -1.95 21.00
CA TYR A 211 -5.87 -1.58 22.07
C TYR A 211 -5.27 -2.82 22.72
N GLY A 212 -3.96 -2.77 22.94
CA GLY A 212 -3.22 -3.90 23.47
C GLY A 212 -2.85 -4.98 22.43
N ASN A 213 -3.23 -4.84 21.15
CA ASN A 213 -2.80 -5.78 20.12
C ASN A 213 -1.27 -5.85 20.05
N GLN A 214 -0.71 -7.06 20.17
CA GLN A 214 0.74 -7.30 20.26
C GLN A 214 1.43 -7.53 18.92
N THR A 215 0.69 -7.70 17.83
CA THR A 215 1.26 -8.09 16.54
C THR A 215 1.47 -6.90 15.62
N ILE A 216 0.63 -5.86 15.70
CA ILE A 216 0.69 -4.71 14.81
C ILE A 216 1.94 -3.87 15.09
N THR A 217 2.78 -3.72 14.07
CA THR A 217 4.01 -2.91 14.09
C THR A 217 3.97 -1.75 13.08
N GLY A 218 3.11 -1.83 12.05
CA GLY A 218 2.88 -0.80 11.05
C GLY A 218 1.40 -0.46 10.94
N LEU A 219 1.07 0.85 10.91
CA LEU A 219 -0.30 1.34 10.85
C LEU A 219 -0.43 2.44 9.80
N TYR A 220 -1.43 2.31 8.92
CA TYR A 220 -1.82 3.34 7.97
C TYR A 220 -3.29 3.70 8.17
N LEU A 221 -3.57 4.98 8.45
CA LEU A 221 -4.93 5.52 8.62
C LEU A 221 -5.11 6.71 7.69
N PHE A 222 -6.00 6.59 6.71
CA PHE A 222 -6.12 7.63 5.71
C PHE A 222 -7.58 7.91 5.31
N HIS A 223 -7.95 9.19 5.25
CA HIS A 223 -9.27 9.61 4.79
C HIS A 223 -10.42 8.92 5.57
N LEU A 224 -10.38 9.01 6.89
CA LEU A 224 -11.42 8.50 7.81
C LEU A 224 -12.16 9.68 8.43
N PRO A 225 -13.21 10.20 7.76
CA PRO A 225 -13.81 11.49 8.12
C PRO A 225 -14.51 11.51 9.48
N LYS A 226 -14.85 10.36 10.04
CA LYS A 226 -15.48 10.27 11.36
C LYS A 226 -14.48 10.08 12.50
N MET A 227 -13.25 9.68 12.22
CA MET A 227 -12.21 9.50 13.24
C MET A 227 -11.83 10.85 13.85
N ASN A 228 -11.85 10.94 15.18
CA ASN A 228 -11.64 12.18 15.93
C ASN A 228 -10.48 12.13 16.93
N ASN A 229 -9.85 10.96 17.10
CA ASN A 229 -8.67 10.78 17.96
C ASN A 229 -7.66 9.84 17.31
N LEU A 230 -6.44 9.82 17.86
CA LEU A 230 -5.34 8.95 17.45
C LEU A 230 -4.82 8.13 18.66
N ASP A 231 -5.69 7.82 19.63
CA ASP A 231 -5.29 7.08 20.83
C ASP A 231 -4.70 5.71 20.49
N ILE A 232 -5.06 5.14 19.34
CA ILE A 232 -4.48 3.91 18.81
C ILE A 232 -2.94 3.96 18.72
N LEU A 233 -2.33 5.13 18.44
CA LEU A 233 -0.87 5.28 18.35
C LEU A 233 -0.17 5.05 19.69
N ALA A 234 -0.87 5.31 20.80
CA ALA A 234 -0.33 5.09 22.14
C ALA A 234 -0.71 3.71 22.71
N ASN A 235 -1.75 3.06 22.14
CA ASN A 235 -2.34 1.83 22.68
C ASN A 235 -2.01 0.56 21.91
N LEU A 236 -1.17 0.65 20.87
CA LEU A 236 -0.53 -0.50 20.21
C LEU A 236 0.90 -0.66 20.76
N PRO A 237 1.16 -1.63 21.64
CA PRO A 237 2.40 -1.68 22.42
C PRO A 237 3.65 -1.99 21.62
N ASN A 238 3.52 -2.48 20.39
CA ASN A 238 4.62 -2.80 19.49
C ASN A 238 4.62 -1.98 18.19
N LEU A 239 3.79 -0.92 18.12
CA LEU A 239 3.74 -0.04 16.94
C LEU A 239 5.08 0.69 16.77
N LYS A 240 5.69 0.53 15.61
CA LYS A 240 6.98 1.14 15.24
C LYS A 240 6.84 2.21 14.17
N VAL A 241 5.90 2.01 13.26
CA VAL A 241 5.75 2.87 12.09
C VAL A 241 4.29 3.23 11.90
N ALA A 242 3.99 4.51 11.69
CA ALA A 242 2.64 4.95 11.35
C ALA A 242 2.64 6.05 10.29
N GLU A 243 1.67 5.97 9.38
CA GLU A 243 1.29 7.07 8.50
C GLU A 243 -0.19 7.38 8.75
N VAL A 244 -0.49 8.66 8.96
CA VAL A 244 -1.83 9.14 9.29
C VAL A 244 -2.15 10.36 8.42
N GLY A 245 -3.25 10.30 7.67
CA GLY A 245 -3.56 11.39 6.76
C GLY A 245 -5.05 11.66 6.56
N GLN A 246 -5.34 12.92 6.21
CA GLN A 246 -6.69 13.40 5.87
C GLN A 246 -7.76 13.10 6.95
N LEU A 247 -7.40 13.19 8.24
CA LEU A 247 -8.31 13.03 9.38
C LEU A 247 -8.73 14.42 9.88
N ALA A 248 -9.72 15.00 9.25
CA ALA A 248 -10.11 16.40 9.48
C ALA A 248 -10.62 16.68 10.91
N ASN A 249 -11.13 15.67 11.63
CA ASN A 249 -11.66 15.85 12.99
C ASN A 249 -10.61 15.62 14.09
N VAL A 250 -9.39 15.20 13.72
CA VAL A 250 -8.29 15.01 14.65
C VAL A 250 -7.55 16.34 14.85
N SER A 251 -7.46 16.79 16.10
CA SER A 251 -6.79 18.04 16.48
C SER A 251 -5.69 17.85 17.54
N LYS A 252 -5.54 16.64 18.08
CA LYS A 252 -4.60 16.34 19.17
C LYS A 252 -3.93 14.98 18.98
N LEU A 253 -2.69 14.87 19.41
CA LEU A 253 -1.99 13.61 19.56
C LEU A 253 -2.19 13.06 20.99
N PRO A 254 -2.21 11.73 21.16
CA PRO A 254 -2.19 11.10 22.46
C PRO A 254 -0.83 11.28 23.17
N ASP A 255 -0.76 10.92 24.45
CA ASP A 255 0.53 10.81 25.15
C ASP A 255 1.37 9.67 24.57
N LEU A 256 2.50 10.01 23.98
CA LEU A 256 3.43 9.07 23.36
C LEU A 256 4.65 8.73 24.23
N SER A 257 4.67 9.14 25.49
CA SER A 257 5.80 8.94 26.41
C SER A 257 6.15 7.47 26.67
N LYS A 258 5.26 6.54 26.36
CA LYS A 258 5.47 5.08 26.45
C LYS A 258 5.45 4.38 25.09
N SER A 259 5.31 5.13 24.01
CA SER A 259 5.24 4.61 22.65
C SER A 259 6.57 4.03 22.19
N LYS A 260 6.52 3.01 21.34
CA LYS A 260 7.66 2.44 20.61
C LYS A 260 7.77 2.96 19.18
N LEU A 261 7.01 3.98 18.82
CA LEU A 261 7.06 4.60 17.50
C LEU A 261 8.48 5.08 17.18
N GLN A 262 8.95 4.69 16.01
CA GLN A 262 10.24 5.07 15.44
C GLN A 262 10.10 6.05 14.28
N HIS A 263 9.05 5.87 13.48
CA HIS A 263 8.80 6.70 12.30
C HIS A 263 7.31 7.07 12.24
N LEU A 264 7.02 8.36 12.16
CA LEU A 264 5.67 8.88 12.08
C LEU A 264 5.55 9.85 10.90
N CYS A 265 4.59 9.60 10.03
CA CYS A 265 4.28 10.48 8.91
C CYS A 265 2.84 10.98 9.01
N PHE A 266 2.66 12.26 8.75
CA PHE A 266 1.36 12.90 8.61
C PHE A 266 1.17 13.39 7.18
N GLU A 267 -0.07 13.37 6.70
CA GLU A 267 -0.43 13.98 5.43
C GLU A 267 -1.76 14.74 5.56
N ASN A 268 -1.73 16.06 5.32
CA ASN A 268 -2.93 16.91 5.29
C ASN A 268 -3.81 16.78 6.55
N MET A 269 -3.19 16.91 7.74
CA MET A 269 -3.88 16.89 9.04
C MET A 269 -4.35 18.30 9.41
N LYS A 270 -5.44 18.76 8.78
CA LYS A 270 -5.87 20.17 8.76
C LYS A 270 -5.98 20.86 10.13
N ASN A 271 -6.33 20.13 11.19
CA ASN A 271 -6.57 20.66 12.52
C ASN A 271 -5.51 20.25 13.56
N LEU A 272 -4.47 19.52 13.15
CA LEU A 272 -3.38 19.11 14.03
C LEU A 272 -2.30 20.21 14.04
N LEU A 273 -2.22 20.96 15.15
CA LEU A 273 -1.27 22.05 15.33
C LEU A 273 -0.41 21.90 16.59
N ASP A 274 -0.76 20.97 17.48
CA ASP A 274 -0.03 20.73 18.73
C ASP A 274 0.74 19.40 18.65
N PHE A 275 2.06 19.54 18.54
CA PHE A 275 3.00 18.42 18.49
C PHE A 275 3.70 18.15 19.83
N LYS A 276 3.22 18.75 20.95
CA LYS A 276 3.83 18.55 22.29
C LYS A 276 4.06 17.09 22.67
N PRO A 277 3.11 16.13 22.39
CA PRO A 277 3.36 14.73 22.73
C PRO A 277 4.57 14.11 22.06
N LEU A 278 5.00 14.63 20.89
CA LEU A 278 6.19 14.14 20.18
C LEU A 278 7.50 14.47 20.92
N GLN A 279 7.50 15.52 21.75
CA GLN A 279 8.69 15.86 22.57
C GLN A 279 9.10 14.72 23.49
N PHE A 280 8.15 13.92 23.94
CA PHE A 280 8.35 12.89 24.95
C PHE A 280 8.30 11.46 24.38
N ALA A 281 8.22 11.30 23.07
CA ALA A 281 8.22 9.98 22.40
C ALA A 281 9.67 9.40 22.42
N PRO A 282 9.95 8.34 23.21
CA PRO A 282 11.34 8.00 23.59
C PRO A 282 12.09 7.21 22.51
N GLN A 283 11.44 6.75 21.47
CA GLN A 283 12.07 5.98 20.39
C GLN A 283 11.84 6.59 19.00
N LEU A 284 11.23 7.79 18.93
CA LEU A 284 10.86 8.42 17.68
C LEU A 284 12.08 9.04 16.99
N LYS A 285 12.46 8.47 15.85
CA LYS A 285 13.65 8.85 15.06
C LYS A 285 13.34 9.84 13.95
N SER A 286 12.14 9.74 13.38
CA SER A 286 11.75 10.65 12.30
C SER A 286 10.27 11.01 12.32
N VAL A 287 9.99 12.27 11.94
CA VAL A 287 8.64 12.81 11.77
C VAL A 287 8.56 13.62 10.49
N ALA A 288 7.49 13.41 9.70
CA ALA A 288 7.22 14.28 8.57
C ALA A 288 5.73 14.64 8.48
N GLU A 289 5.42 15.81 7.91
CA GLU A 289 4.09 16.15 7.43
C GLU A 289 4.20 16.73 6.02
N THR A 290 3.62 16.02 5.06
CA THR A 290 3.81 16.32 3.63
C THR A 290 2.89 17.40 3.08
N VAL A 291 1.75 17.64 3.72
CA VAL A 291 0.83 18.73 3.39
C VAL A 291 0.36 19.36 4.70
N CYS A 292 1.15 20.30 5.19
CA CYS A 292 0.88 20.90 6.49
C CYS A 292 -0.31 21.87 6.47
N PRO A 293 -1.02 22.02 7.61
CA PRO A 293 -2.03 23.07 7.80
C PRO A 293 -1.49 24.46 7.50
N VAL A 294 -2.30 25.32 6.90
CA VAL A 294 -1.92 26.71 6.63
C VAL A 294 -1.56 27.48 7.92
N ALA A 295 -2.19 27.12 9.04
CA ALA A 295 -1.94 27.72 10.35
C ALA A 295 -0.63 27.24 11.01
N LEU A 296 0.04 26.20 10.50
CA LEU A 296 1.30 25.70 11.07
C LEU A 296 2.39 26.79 11.03
N THR A 297 3.15 26.89 12.09
CA THR A 297 4.30 27.79 12.25
C THR A 297 5.51 27.04 12.73
N ALA A 298 6.69 27.66 12.70
CA ALA A 298 7.90 27.10 13.27
C ALA A 298 7.73 26.78 14.77
N ASP A 299 7.04 27.65 15.53
CA ASP A 299 6.77 27.38 16.96
C ASP A 299 5.89 26.16 17.18
N SER A 300 4.98 25.84 16.27
CA SER A 300 4.15 24.64 16.36
C SER A 300 4.96 23.36 16.36
N VAL A 301 6.09 23.33 15.64
CA VAL A 301 6.97 22.15 15.51
C VAL A 301 8.15 22.16 16.47
N LEU A 302 8.29 23.20 17.30
CA LEU A 302 9.35 23.27 18.33
C LEU A 302 9.44 22.01 19.22
N PRO A 303 8.32 21.38 19.66
CA PRO A 303 8.40 20.14 20.44
C PRO A 303 9.13 19.00 19.72
N VAL A 304 9.02 18.91 18.39
CA VAL A 304 9.76 17.95 17.57
C VAL A 304 11.27 18.23 17.62
N MET A 305 11.65 19.51 17.57
CA MET A 305 13.06 19.92 17.65
C MET A 305 13.68 19.64 19.03
N LEU A 306 12.88 19.77 20.09
CA LEU A 306 13.32 19.53 21.48
C LEU A 306 13.45 18.03 21.83
N ASN A 307 12.86 17.12 21.06
CA ASN A 307 13.07 15.69 21.27
C ASN A 307 14.44 15.28 20.71
N THR A 308 15.36 14.86 21.58
CA THR A 308 16.75 14.51 21.24
C THR A 308 16.86 13.23 20.42
N GLU A 309 15.86 12.34 20.51
CA GLU A 309 15.82 11.07 19.77
C GLU A 309 15.47 11.25 18.29
N ILE A 310 14.79 12.35 17.95
CA ILE A 310 14.43 12.64 16.56
C ILE A 310 15.68 13.14 15.83
N GLU A 311 16.07 12.42 14.79
CA GLU A 311 17.23 12.73 13.93
C GLU A 311 16.81 13.46 12.66
N GLN A 312 15.57 13.19 12.18
CA GLN A 312 15.08 13.63 10.88
C GLN A 312 13.65 14.17 10.99
N CYS A 313 13.40 15.33 10.39
CA CYS A 313 12.05 15.88 10.33
C CYS A 313 11.85 16.73 9.08
N ALA A 314 10.60 16.72 8.53
CA ALA A 314 10.21 17.57 7.42
C ALA A 314 8.76 18.03 7.56
N PHE A 315 8.52 19.31 7.33
CA PHE A 315 7.17 19.91 7.38
C PHE A 315 7.00 20.80 6.17
N PHE A 316 6.16 20.35 5.21
CA PHE A 316 5.95 21.07 3.96
C PHE A 316 4.64 21.84 3.99
N THR A 317 4.73 23.15 4.22
CA THR A 317 3.61 24.09 4.14
C THR A 317 3.47 24.63 2.72
N SER A 318 2.35 25.29 2.41
CA SER A 318 2.19 26.01 1.15
C SER A 318 3.03 27.31 1.05
N SER A 319 3.80 27.67 2.10
CA SER A 319 4.58 28.91 2.20
C SER A 319 6.07 28.63 2.21
N SER A 320 6.78 29.05 1.17
CA SER A 320 8.25 28.93 1.10
C SER A 320 8.95 29.63 2.28
N LYS A 321 8.39 30.75 2.78
CA LYS A 321 8.92 31.47 3.95
C LYS A 321 8.84 30.61 5.20
N LYS A 322 7.67 30.01 5.48
CA LYS A 322 7.49 29.13 6.65
C LYS A 322 8.37 27.89 6.56
N ASN A 323 8.47 27.29 5.37
CA ASN A 323 9.33 26.11 5.16
C ASN A 323 10.78 26.45 5.50
N LYS A 324 11.27 27.62 5.06
CA LYS A 324 12.61 28.09 5.39
C LYS A 324 12.82 28.32 6.90
N GLU A 325 11.86 28.96 7.58
CA GLU A 325 11.89 29.17 9.03
C GLU A 325 11.96 27.83 9.80
N ILE A 326 11.21 26.81 9.35
CA ILE A 326 11.22 25.46 9.94
C ILE A 326 12.56 24.76 9.68
N GLU A 327 13.10 24.87 8.47
CA GLU A 327 14.40 24.31 8.09
C GLU A 327 15.55 24.95 8.90
N GLU A 328 15.55 26.28 9.04
CA GLU A 328 16.53 26.99 9.87
C GLU A 328 16.46 26.55 11.33
N MET A 329 15.24 26.33 11.86
CA MET A 329 15.04 25.78 13.21
C MET A 329 15.56 24.34 13.30
N ALA A 330 15.22 23.46 12.36
CA ALA A 330 15.70 22.08 12.33
C ALA A 330 17.24 22.02 12.35
N ASN A 331 17.89 22.83 11.51
CA ASN A 331 19.35 22.95 11.46
C ASN A 331 19.95 23.41 12.80
N LYS A 332 19.32 24.39 13.47
CA LYS A 332 19.74 24.86 14.80
C LYS A 332 19.72 23.75 15.86
N TYR A 333 18.80 22.79 15.73
CA TYR A 333 18.67 21.64 16.64
C TYR A 333 19.34 20.37 16.09
N ASN A 334 20.20 20.48 15.06
CA ASN A 334 20.91 19.38 14.40
C ASN A 334 20.00 18.28 13.86
N LYS A 335 18.83 18.65 13.32
CA LYS A 335 17.91 17.71 12.66
C LYS A 335 18.12 17.74 11.14
N LYS A 336 18.04 16.57 10.48
CA LYS A 336 18.01 16.50 9.01
C LYS A 336 16.62 16.90 8.49
N CYS A 337 16.59 17.83 7.53
CA CYS A 337 15.36 18.25 6.88
C CYS A 337 15.01 17.35 5.69
N GLU A 338 14.56 16.13 5.95
CA GLU A 338 14.23 15.12 4.95
C GLU A 338 12.90 14.45 5.30
N THR A 339 12.13 14.09 4.29
CA THR A 339 10.89 13.31 4.49
C THR A 339 11.22 11.84 4.76
N ASN A 340 10.40 11.20 5.59
CA ASN A 340 10.50 9.77 5.91
C ASN A 340 9.42 8.93 5.21
N VAL A 341 8.62 9.52 4.33
CA VAL A 341 7.45 8.86 3.68
C VAL A 341 7.84 7.55 3.02
N HIS A 342 8.96 7.52 2.28
CA HIS A 342 9.42 6.30 1.61
C HIS A 342 9.79 5.19 2.60
N ILE A 343 10.41 5.53 3.75
CA ILE A 343 10.73 4.56 4.81
C ILE A 343 9.44 4.00 5.41
N VAL A 344 8.50 4.89 5.74
CA VAL A 344 7.23 4.53 6.35
C VAL A 344 6.44 3.60 5.42
N ARG A 345 6.28 3.99 4.16
CA ARG A 345 5.49 3.25 3.17
C ARG A 345 6.12 1.92 2.79
N SER A 346 7.45 1.82 2.68
CA SER A 346 8.11 0.54 2.39
C SER A 346 7.93 -0.51 3.51
N ILE A 347 7.72 -0.08 4.75
CA ILE A 347 7.46 -0.97 5.87
C ILE A 347 5.98 -1.38 5.92
N ILE A 348 5.06 -0.41 5.77
CA ILE A 348 3.61 -0.67 5.87
C ILE A 348 3.10 -1.42 4.64
N PHE A 349 3.63 -1.11 3.47
CA PHE A 349 3.23 -1.68 2.18
C PHE A 349 4.40 -2.46 1.55
N PRO A 350 4.70 -3.68 2.05
CA PRO A 350 5.86 -4.44 1.59
C PRO A 350 5.76 -4.91 0.12
N ASP A 351 4.57 -4.84 -0.46
CA ASP A 351 4.32 -5.08 -1.89
C ASP A 351 4.41 -3.81 -2.75
N GLY A 352 4.76 -2.66 -2.15
CA GLY A 352 4.87 -1.37 -2.83
C GLY A 352 3.53 -0.72 -3.21
N ARG A 353 2.39 -1.26 -2.77
CA ARG A 353 1.04 -0.77 -3.11
C ARG A 353 0.31 -0.25 -1.89
N MET A 354 -0.24 0.96 -2.03
CA MET A 354 -1.08 1.60 -1.00
C MET A 354 -2.55 1.24 -1.18
#